data_7df1563346f6045a4fe8b3ad7d6bca3e
#
_entry.id   7df1563346f6045a4fe8b3ad7d6bca3e
#
_cell.length_a   1.000
_cell.length_b   1.000
_cell.length_c   1.000
_cell.angle_alpha   90.00
_cell.angle_beta   90.00
_cell.angle_gamma   90.00
#
_symmetry.space_group_name_H-M   'P 1'
#
loop_
_entity.id
_entity.type
_entity.pdbx_description
1 polymer ?
#
loop_
_entity_poly.entity_id
_entity_poly.type
_entity_poly.pdbx_seq_one_letter_code
_entity_poly.pdbx_strand_id
1 'polypeptide(L)'
;MDIQKILTKLHISELNEMQQHAAEAILGSDGDVVLLSPTGTGKTLAYLLPLVQLLDHRDGSDDPCCEATVITQNRPHDPQALVITPGRELALQSHQVLQSMGCGIRSTACYGGRAAMEEHKVLKEVRPQIVFGTPGRLNDHLDKENISRYGIRYLVIDEFDKCLEMGFQAEMQKLIKSLPGLQRRILLSATNLEQIPQFVNMSKKGTLIDFLPDDEQTSERITLYEVHSPLKDKLETLKQLLLSFGDSSSIVFLNYRESVERVNNYLVEQGFTTSCFHGGLEQKEREAALYRFSNGSANVLVSTDLASRGLDIPNIENIIHYHLPESEDGYIHRVGRTARWDAKGRSFFILNASEHIPEYVEGDVEEYVATESQQTVPALPKMTTIYIGKGKKDKISKGDIVGFLCKAGGLTADMIGRIDVKDRYTYAAIKREKLKQVLQQTRGEKIKGIKTIVEDCNATLRTKG
;
A
#
# COMPACT_ATOMS: atom_id res chain seq x y z
N MET A 1 12.03 -0.91 -24.88
CA MET A 1 10.79 -0.49 -24.16
C MET A 1 10.63 1.01 -24.23
N ASP A 2 9.41 1.53 -24.47
CA ASP A 2 9.14 2.98 -24.58
C ASP A 2 8.70 3.53 -23.21
N ILE A 3 9.62 4.19 -22.50
CA ILE A 3 9.38 4.75 -21.16
C ILE A 3 8.28 5.82 -21.22
N GLN A 4 8.24 6.65 -22.27
CA GLN A 4 7.25 7.72 -22.40
C GLN A 4 5.81 7.18 -22.46
N LYS A 5 5.62 6.04 -23.13
CA LYS A 5 4.30 5.37 -23.12
C LYS A 5 3.91 4.86 -21.74
N ILE A 6 4.86 4.39 -20.94
CA ILE A 6 4.60 3.96 -19.56
C ILE A 6 4.23 5.16 -18.70
N LEU A 7 4.98 6.25 -18.75
CA LEU A 7 4.71 7.47 -17.99
C LEU A 7 3.33 8.06 -18.35
N THR A 8 3.01 8.11 -19.64
CA THR A 8 1.68 8.56 -20.10
C THR A 8 0.53 7.70 -19.53
N LYS A 9 0.70 6.36 -19.49
CA LYS A 9 -0.31 5.47 -18.90
C LYS A 9 -0.47 5.65 -17.40
N LEU A 10 0.61 6.02 -16.71
CA LEU A 10 0.61 6.30 -15.28
C LEU A 10 0.18 7.75 -14.96
N HIS A 11 -0.10 8.57 -15.96
CA HIS A 11 -0.40 10.00 -15.82
C HIS A 11 0.74 10.78 -15.14
N ILE A 12 1.99 10.41 -15.44
CA ILE A 12 3.19 11.05 -14.93
C ILE A 12 3.83 11.81 -16.10
N SER A 13 4.13 13.10 -15.90
CA SER A 13 4.76 13.95 -16.90
C SER A 13 6.25 13.62 -17.06
N GLU A 14 6.94 13.47 -15.94
CA GLU A 14 8.38 13.21 -15.88
C GLU A 14 8.75 12.47 -14.59
N LEU A 15 9.90 11.82 -14.57
CA LEU A 15 10.47 11.21 -13.38
C LEU A 15 11.08 12.29 -12.48
N ASN A 16 10.90 12.16 -11.17
CA ASN A 16 11.59 13.00 -10.21
C ASN A 16 13.09 12.64 -10.13
N GLU A 17 13.87 13.51 -9.50
CA GLU A 17 15.32 13.37 -9.39
C GLU A 17 15.75 12.02 -8.78
N MET A 18 15.12 11.60 -7.68
CA MET A 18 15.39 10.32 -7.04
C MET A 18 15.14 9.14 -7.99
N GLN A 19 14.05 9.18 -8.76
CA GLN A 19 13.72 8.13 -9.72
C GLN A 19 14.72 8.09 -10.91
N GLN A 20 15.19 9.26 -11.34
CA GLN A 20 16.22 9.36 -12.39
C GLN A 20 17.54 8.77 -11.90
N HIS A 21 18.04 9.18 -10.72
CA HIS A 21 19.27 8.65 -10.15
C HIS A 21 19.19 7.14 -9.88
N ALA A 22 18.04 6.65 -9.38
CA ALA A 22 17.83 5.22 -9.20
C ALA A 22 17.89 4.45 -10.53
N ALA A 23 17.26 4.99 -11.59
CA ALA A 23 17.29 4.37 -12.90
C ALA A 23 18.71 4.33 -13.48
N GLU A 24 19.47 5.44 -13.38
CA GLU A 24 20.86 5.52 -13.81
C GLU A 24 21.74 4.51 -13.07
N ALA A 25 21.63 4.43 -11.75
CA ALA A 25 22.43 3.49 -10.96
C ALA A 25 22.06 2.03 -11.25
N ILE A 26 20.77 1.74 -11.42
CA ILE A 26 20.29 0.38 -11.71
C ILE A 26 20.62 -0.05 -13.14
N LEU A 27 20.65 0.81 -14.12
CA LEU A 27 20.96 0.47 -15.51
C LEU A 27 22.44 0.61 -15.84
N GLY A 28 23.14 1.55 -15.20
CA GLY A 28 24.52 1.92 -15.53
C GLY A 28 25.59 1.06 -14.88
N SER A 29 25.28 0.21 -13.90
CA SER A 29 26.26 -0.65 -13.25
C SER A 29 25.69 -2.04 -12.95
N ASP A 30 26.57 -3.03 -12.73
CA ASP A 30 26.18 -4.37 -12.28
C ASP A 30 26.22 -4.52 -10.75
N GLY A 31 26.56 -3.46 -10.03
CA GLY A 31 26.64 -3.44 -8.57
C GLY A 31 25.26 -3.44 -7.89
N ASP A 32 25.23 -3.80 -6.62
CA ASP A 32 24.03 -3.67 -5.80
C ASP A 32 23.69 -2.19 -5.58
N VAL A 33 22.43 -1.89 -5.31
CA VAL A 33 21.95 -0.51 -5.11
C VAL A 33 21.22 -0.42 -3.78
N VAL A 34 21.52 0.62 -3.01
CA VAL A 34 20.76 1.01 -1.82
C VAL A 34 20.15 2.37 -2.08
N LEU A 35 18.84 2.46 -1.99
CA LEU A 35 18.08 3.70 -2.16
C LEU A 35 17.41 4.08 -0.85
N LEU A 36 17.88 5.17 -0.27
CA LEU A 36 17.30 5.81 0.90
C LEU A 36 16.40 6.95 0.45
N SER A 37 15.15 6.93 0.82
CA SER A 37 14.21 7.99 0.45
C SER A 37 12.93 7.88 1.29
N PRO A 38 12.30 9.00 1.70
CA PRO A 38 11.09 8.97 2.51
C PRO A 38 9.96 8.16 1.89
N THR A 39 8.96 7.82 2.70
CA THR A 39 7.73 7.18 2.18
C THR A 39 6.97 8.14 1.28
N GLY A 40 6.36 7.60 0.20
CA GLY A 40 5.54 8.40 -0.72
C GLY A 40 6.28 9.12 -1.84
N THR A 41 7.61 9.04 -1.92
CA THR A 41 8.44 9.66 -2.98
C THR A 41 8.41 8.93 -4.32
N GLY A 42 7.70 7.79 -4.41
CA GLY A 42 7.63 7.00 -5.65
C GLY A 42 8.73 5.96 -5.80
N LYS A 43 9.31 5.45 -4.69
CA LYS A 43 10.32 4.38 -4.68
C LYS A 43 9.93 3.16 -5.53
N THR A 44 8.65 2.77 -5.50
CA THR A 44 8.17 1.63 -6.28
C THR A 44 8.43 1.80 -7.78
N LEU A 45 8.19 2.98 -8.32
CA LEU A 45 8.46 3.27 -9.72
C LEU A 45 9.96 3.38 -9.99
N ALA A 46 10.73 3.91 -9.03
CA ALA A 46 12.18 4.07 -9.11
C ALA A 46 12.91 2.75 -9.38
N TYR A 47 12.46 1.64 -8.80
CA TYR A 47 13.06 0.34 -9.07
C TYR A 47 12.35 -0.45 -10.19
N LEU A 48 11.03 -0.32 -10.33
CA LEU A 48 10.30 -1.08 -11.35
C LEU A 48 10.66 -0.68 -12.77
N LEU A 49 10.77 0.62 -13.05
CA LEU A 49 11.11 1.09 -14.40
C LEU A 49 12.45 0.53 -14.92
N PRO A 50 13.58 0.65 -14.20
CA PRO A 50 14.82 0.06 -14.65
C PRO A 50 14.81 -1.47 -14.60
N LEU A 51 14.15 -2.08 -13.62
CA LEU A 51 14.04 -3.54 -13.51
C LEU A 51 13.37 -4.15 -14.75
N VAL A 52 12.24 -3.60 -15.20
CA VAL A 52 11.56 -4.11 -16.41
C VAL A 52 12.42 -3.94 -17.66
N GLN A 53 13.25 -2.91 -17.74
CA GLN A 53 14.19 -2.74 -18.85
C GLN A 53 15.29 -3.81 -18.85
N LEU A 54 15.80 -4.16 -17.66
CA LEU A 54 16.77 -5.24 -17.51
C LEU A 54 16.22 -6.60 -17.93
N LEU A 55 14.93 -6.86 -17.68
CA LEU A 55 14.26 -8.10 -18.09
C LEU A 55 13.98 -8.15 -19.59
N ASP A 56 13.55 -7.05 -20.18
CA ASP A 56 13.18 -6.96 -21.59
C ASP A 56 14.39 -7.18 -22.52
N HIS A 57 15.56 -6.65 -22.15
CA HIS A 57 16.78 -6.81 -22.94
C HIS A 57 17.33 -8.25 -23.01
N ARG A 58 16.83 -9.17 -22.17
CA ARG A 58 17.32 -10.56 -22.10
C ARG A 58 16.41 -11.59 -22.76
N ASP A 59 15.16 -11.25 -23.05
CA ASP A 59 14.23 -12.14 -23.75
C ASP A 59 14.42 -12.11 -25.29
N GLY A 60 15.27 -11.24 -25.82
CA GLY A 60 15.38 -10.97 -27.25
C GLY A 60 16.80 -11.08 -27.85
N SER A 61 17.79 -11.56 -27.16
CA SER A 61 19.13 -11.65 -27.78
C SER A 61 19.69 -13.06 -27.80
N ASP A 62 19.97 -13.49 -28.96
CA ASP A 62 21.17 -14.16 -29.41
C ASP A 62 22.44 -13.60 -28.73
N ASP A 63 22.68 -13.93 -27.46
CA ASP A 63 23.97 -13.74 -26.82
C ASP A 63 24.81 -15.00 -27.09
N PRO A 64 25.73 -14.99 -28.08
CA PRO A 64 26.57 -16.14 -28.42
C PRO A 64 27.55 -16.54 -27.30
N CYS A 65 27.62 -15.74 -26.23
CA CYS A 65 28.53 -15.96 -25.10
C CYS A 65 28.00 -16.90 -24.02
N CYS A 66 26.76 -17.40 -24.16
CA CYS A 66 26.18 -18.42 -23.27
C CYS A 66 26.39 -19.84 -23.78
N GLU A 67 27.44 -20.07 -24.58
CA GLU A 67 27.88 -21.45 -24.84
C GLU A 67 28.55 -22.05 -23.59
N ALA A 68 27.80 -22.98 -23.03
CA ALA A 68 28.32 -24.16 -22.35
C ALA A 68 29.38 -23.97 -21.27
N THR A 69 28.95 -23.59 -20.08
CA THR A 69 29.43 -24.32 -18.90
C THR A 69 28.48 -24.08 -17.73
N VAL A 70 28.01 -25.16 -17.16
CA VAL A 70 27.08 -25.26 -16.04
C VAL A 70 25.60 -25.27 -16.45
N ILE A 71 25.06 -26.44 -16.36
CA ILE A 71 23.67 -26.87 -16.28
C ILE A 71 22.71 -25.75 -15.86
N THR A 72 22.41 -24.82 -16.74
CA THR A 72 21.34 -23.85 -16.48
C THR A 72 20.03 -24.52 -16.84
N GLN A 73 19.37 -25.09 -15.83
CA GLN A 73 17.97 -25.50 -15.90
C GLN A 73 17.03 -24.27 -16.03
N ASN A 74 17.51 -23.18 -16.64
CA ASN A 74 16.72 -22.00 -16.92
C ASN A 74 15.70 -22.35 -18.00
N ARG A 75 14.47 -22.60 -17.56
CA ARG A 75 13.33 -22.70 -18.47
C ARG A 75 12.97 -21.28 -18.93
N PRO A 76 12.60 -21.07 -20.21
CA PRO A 76 12.28 -19.74 -20.74
C PRO A 76 11.19 -18.96 -20.02
N HIS A 77 10.61 -19.54 -18.99
CA HIS A 77 9.46 -19.01 -18.24
C HIS A 77 9.68 -18.94 -16.73
N ASP A 78 10.91 -19.10 -16.23
CA ASP A 78 11.22 -18.97 -14.81
C ASP A 78 11.19 -17.50 -14.40
N PRO A 79 10.74 -17.18 -13.16
CA PRO A 79 10.87 -15.82 -12.65
C PRO A 79 12.32 -15.36 -12.63
N GLN A 80 12.55 -14.12 -13.05
CA GLN A 80 13.89 -13.54 -13.09
C GLN A 80 14.13 -12.57 -11.93
N ALA A 81 13.05 -12.05 -11.33
CA ALA A 81 13.14 -11.14 -10.21
C ALA A 81 12.16 -11.51 -9.08
N LEU A 82 12.62 -11.37 -7.85
CA LEU A 82 11.81 -11.38 -6.65
C LEU A 82 11.78 -9.99 -6.02
N VAL A 83 10.60 -9.57 -5.57
CA VAL A 83 10.41 -8.34 -4.81
C VAL A 83 9.85 -8.71 -3.45
N ILE A 84 10.66 -8.57 -2.41
CA ILE A 84 10.29 -8.77 -1.01
C ILE A 84 9.66 -7.49 -0.49
N THR A 85 8.55 -7.63 0.24
CA THR A 85 7.88 -6.54 0.94
C THR A 85 7.51 -6.99 2.35
N PRO A 86 7.50 -6.10 3.36
CA PRO A 86 7.13 -6.47 4.73
C PRO A 86 5.67 -6.87 4.88
N GLY A 87 4.79 -6.33 4.03
CA GLY A 87 3.35 -6.50 4.13
C GLY A 87 2.68 -6.97 2.85
N ARG A 88 1.52 -7.61 3.03
CA ARG A 88 0.68 -8.13 1.93
C ARG A 88 0.18 -7.01 1.02
N GLU A 89 -0.20 -5.90 1.64
CA GLU A 89 -0.76 -4.73 0.96
C GLU A 89 0.28 -4.11 0.04
N LEU A 90 1.51 -3.96 0.51
CA LEU A 90 2.61 -3.42 -0.30
C LEU A 90 2.94 -4.35 -1.47
N ALA A 91 2.95 -5.68 -1.24
CA ALA A 91 3.14 -6.65 -2.33
C ALA A 91 2.07 -6.50 -3.42
N LEU A 92 0.80 -6.36 -3.01
CA LEU A 92 -0.31 -6.15 -3.94
C LEU A 92 -0.21 -4.82 -4.67
N GLN A 93 0.14 -3.76 -3.95
CA GLN A 93 0.27 -2.41 -4.50
C GLN A 93 1.39 -2.35 -5.54
N SER A 94 2.58 -2.85 -5.22
CA SER A 94 3.72 -2.88 -6.15
C SER A 94 3.40 -3.71 -7.40
N HIS A 95 2.71 -4.86 -7.23
CA HIS A 95 2.19 -5.64 -8.35
C HIS A 95 1.19 -4.85 -9.21
N GLN A 96 0.27 -4.09 -8.61
CA GLN A 96 -0.70 -3.26 -9.33
C GLN A 96 -0.02 -2.11 -10.08
N VAL A 97 1.01 -1.48 -9.50
CA VAL A 97 1.81 -0.46 -10.19
C VAL A 97 2.42 -1.04 -11.45
N LEU A 98 3.07 -2.21 -11.38
CA LEU A 98 3.63 -2.89 -12.55
C LEU A 98 2.56 -3.21 -13.61
N GLN A 99 1.39 -3.70 -13.19
CA GLN A 99 0.27 -3.93 -14.12
C GLN A 99 -0.19 -2.65 -14.82
N SER A 100 -0.23 -1.53 -14.08
CA SER A 100 -0.64 -0.22 -14.61
C SER A 100 0.35 0.35 -15.63
N MET A 101 1.64 -0.02 -15.52
CA MET A 101 2.67 0.34 -16.53
C MET A 101 2.34 -0.24 -17.91
N GLY A 102 1.62 -1.36 -17.97
CA GLY A 102 1.22 -2.00 -19.24
C GLY A 102 2.41 -2.33 -20.14
N CYS A 103 3.53 -2.74 -19.54
CA CYS A 103 4.80 -3.01 -20.21
C CYS A 103 4.93 -4.45 -20.76
N GLY A 104 3.88 -5.28 -20.62
CA GLY A 104 3.89 -6.68 -21.09
C GLY A 104 4.55 -7.68 -20.14
N ILE A 105 5.24 -7.23 -19.09
CA ILE A 105 5.88 -8.10 -18.10
C ILE A 105 4.80 -8.81 -17.26
N ARG A 106 4.88 -10.13 -17.21
CA ARG A 106 3.98 -10.95 -16.39
C ARG A 106 4.45 -10.94 -14.94
N SER A 107 3.52 -10.73 -14.03
CA SER A 107 3.83 -10.70 -12.60
C SER A 107 2.69 -11.27 -11.76
N THR A 108 3.00 -11.66 -10.52
CA THR A 108 2.03 -12.08 -9.51
C THR A 108 2.48 -11.66 -8.13
N ALA A 109 1.54 -11.62 -7.17
CA ALA A 109 1.83 -11.35 -5.77
C ALA A 109 1.48 -12.57 -4.91
N CYS A 110 2.44 -13.04 -4.09
CA CYS A 110 2.36 -14.17 -3.20
C CYS A 110 2.47 -13.70 -1.74
N TYR A 111 1.41 -13.86 -0.94
CA TYR A 111 1.38 -13.37 0.43
C TYR A 111 0.44 -14.22 1.31
N GLY A 112 0.68 -14.21 2.63
CA GLY A 112 -0.13 -14.96 3.58
C GLY A 112 -1.61 -14.53 3.60
N GLY A 113 -2.51 -15.40 4.05
CA GLY A 113 -3.94 -15.14 4.14
C GLY A 113 -4.76 -15.59 2.92
N ARG A 114 -4.12 -16.14 1.90
CA ARG A 114 -4.74 -16.91 0.80
C ARG A 114 -4.36 -18.37 0.89
N ALA A 115 -5.21 -19.24 0.32
CA ALA A 115 -4.86 -20.65 0.18
C ALA A 115 -3.64 -20.81 -0.74
N ALA A 116 -2.57 -21.45 -0.26
CA ALA A 116 -1.34 -21.65 -1.04
C ALA A 116 -1.59 -22.36 -2.38
N MET A 117 -2.59 -23.23 -2.45
CA MET A 117 -3.02 -23.91 -3.69
C MET A 117 -3.56 -22.97 -4.76
N GLU A 118 -4.22 -21.86 -4.36
CA GLU A 118 -4.69 -20.85 -5.34
C GLU A 118 -3.51 -20.08 -5.92
N GLU A 119 -2.53 -19.70 -5.11
CA GLU A 119 -1.31 -19.04 -5.57
C GLU A 119 -0.48 -19.96 -6.47
N HIS A 120 -0.37 -21.26 -6.12
CA HIS A 120 0.32 -22.24 -6.95
C HIS A 120 -0.31 -22.34 -8.36
N LYS A 121 -1.64 -22.36 -8.46
CA LYS A 121 -2.34 -22.35 -9.75
C LYS A 121 -2.03 -21.08 -10.54
N VAL A 122 -2.08 -19.92 -9.89
CA VAL A 122 -1.78 -18.62 -10.52
C VAL A 122 -0.33 -18.59 -11.02
N LEU A 123 0.64 -19.03 -10.22
CA LEU A 123 2.05 -19.10 -10.63
C LEU A 123 2.23 -19.97 -11.89
N LYS A 124 1.57 -21.11 -11.93
CA LYS A 124 1.63 -22.05 -13.05
C LYS A 124 0.95 -21.51 -14.32
N GLU A 125 -0.16 -20.79 -14.17
CA GLU A 125 -0.92 -20.22 -15.30
C GLU A 125 -0.27 -18.95 -15.85
N VAL A 126 0.13 -18.03 -14.97
CA VAL A 126 0.69 -16.73 -15.34
C VAL A 126 2.13 -16.84 -15.80
N ARG A 127 2.91 -17.77 -15.22
CA ARG A 127 4.36 -17.91 -15.45
C ARG A 127 5.05 -16.53 -15.33
N PRO A 128 5.06 -15.92 -14.13
CA PRO A 128 5.49 -14.56 -13.94
C PRO A 128 7.01 -14.40 -14.13
N GLN A 129 7.43 -13.27 -14.68
CA GLN A 129 8.83 -12.85 -14.75
C GLN A 129 9.26 -12.14 -13.46
N ILE A 130 8.30 -11.48 -12.78
CA ILE A 130 8.51 -10.86 -11.48
C ILE A 130 7.49 -11.42 -10.48
N VAL A 131 7.97 -11.85 -9.30
CA VAL A 131 7.11 -12.27 -8.19
C VAL A 131 7.29 -11.31 -7.02
N PHE A 132 6.20 -10.68 -6.61
CA PHE A 132 6.13 -9.88 -5.38
C PHE A 132 5.69 -10.76 -4.22
N GLY A 133 6.20 -10.51 -3.01
CA GLY A 133 5.67 -11.26 -1.88
C GLY A 133 6.30 -10.93 -0.54
N THR A 134 5.69 -11.50 0.52
CA THR A 134 6.24 -11.45 1.86
C THR A 134 7.28 -12.57 2.06
N PRO A 135 8.33 -12.36 2.90
CA PRO A 135 9.46 -13.28 3.02
C PRO A 135 9.07 -14.73 3.29
N GLY A 136 8.18 -14.96 4.26
CA GLY A 136 7.73 -16.32 4.61
C GLY A 136 6.98 -17.03 3.48
N ARG A 137 6.15 -16.30 2.70
CA ARG A 137 5.38 -16.90 1.60
C ARG A 137 6.26 -17.19 0.38
N LEU A 138 7.22 -16.33 0.10
CA LEU A 138 8.20 -16.58 -0.97
C LEU A 138 9.05 -17.81 -0.65
N ASN A 139 9.50 -17.96 0.60
CA ASN A 139 10.20 -19.18 1.04
C ASN A 139 9.33 -20.45 0.86
N ASP A 140 8.05 -20.39 1.24
CA ASP A 140 7.12 -21.55 1.06
C ASP A 140 7.02 -21.98 -0.40
N HIS A 141 6.94 -21.02 -1.34
CA HIS A 141 6.90 -21.33 -2.77
C HIS A 141 8.24 -21.81 -3.34
N LEU A 142 9.37 -21.31 -2.84
CA LEU A 142 10.71 -21.79 -3.21
C LEU A 142 10.96 -23.21 -2.68
N ASP A 143 10.57 -23.49 -1.43
CA ASP A 143 10.72 -24.81 -0.81
C ASP A 143 9.86 -25.88 -1.50
N LYS A 144 8.67 -25.49 -2.00
CA LYS A 144 7.74 -26.36 -2.74
C LYS A 144 8.02 -26.37 -4.25
N GLU A 145 9.09 -25.73 -4.69
CA GLU A 145 9.48 -25.63 -6.11
C GLU A 145 8.39 -25.05 -7.04
N ASN A 146 7.46 -24.27 -6.47
CA ASN A 146 6.46 -23.52 -7.24
C ASN A 146 7.07 -22.32 -7.96
N ILE A 147 8.20 -21.83 -7.44
CA ILE A 147 9.06 -20.80 -8.02
C ILE A 147 10.44 -21.42 -8.21
N SER A 148 10.96 -21.39 -9.45
CA SER A 148 12.32 -21.83 -9.73
C SER A 148 13.33 -20.87 -9.12
N ARG A 149 14.23 -21.39 -8.28
CA ARG A 149 15.31 -20.61 -7.66
C ARG A 149 16.45 -20.27 -8.62
N TYR A 150 16.57 -21.01 -9.70
CA TYR A 150 17.71 -20.89 -10.63
C TYR A 150 17.57 -19.73 -11.62
N GLY A 151 16.34 -19.30 -11.90
CA GLY A 151 16.06 -18.17 -12.79
C GLY A 151 16.23 -16.81 -12.16
N ILE A 152 16.22 -16.73 -10.82
CA ILE A 152 16.24 -15.46 -10.09
C ILE A 152 17.60 -14.80 -10.16
N ARG A 153 17.66 -13.65 -10.82
CA ARG A 153 18.87 -12.82 -10.98
C ARG A 153 18.81 -11.54 -10.18
N TYR A 154 17.61 -11.01 -9.98
CA TYR A 154 17.38 -9.72 -9.31
C TYR A 154 16.55 -9.93 -8.05
N LEU A 155 16.99 -9.33 -6.96
CA LEU A 155 16.29 -9.28 -5.70
C LEU A 155 16.08 -7.83 -5.29
N VAL A 156 14.83 -7.44 -5.15
CA VAL A 156 14.45 -6.16 -4.57
C VAL A 156 13.91 -6.39 -3.16
N ILE A 157 14.34 -5.59 -2.19
CA ILE A 157 13.76 -5.58 -0.85
C ILE A 157 13.22 -4.18 -0.60
N ASP A 158 11.91 -4.05 -0.71
CA ASP A 158 11.20 -2.79 -0.48
C ASP A 158 10.84 -2.64 1.00
N GLU A 159 10.98 -1.45 1.55
CA GLU A 159 10.89 -1.19 2.99
C GLU A 159 11.79 -2.15 3.81
N PHE A 160 13.07 -2.19 3.48
CA PHE A 160 14.05 -3.10 4.10
C PHE A 160 14.15 -2.89 5.61
N ASP A 161 14.18 -1.63 6.08
CA ASP A 161 14.10 -1.23 7.47
C ASP A 161 12.93 -1.94 8.18
N LYS A 162 11.77 -1.93 7.57
CA LYS A 162 10.56 -2.55 8.12
C LYS A 162 10.62 -4.07 8.11
N CYS A 163 11.23 -4.66 7.09
CA CYS A 163 11.46 -6.11 7.08
C CYS A 163 12.31 -6.54 8.29
N LEU A 164 13.30 -5.73 8.68
CA LEU A 164 14.15 -6.00 9.86
C LEU A 164 13.36 -5.80 11.16
N GLU A 165 12.66 -4.69 11.32
CA GLU A 165 11.84 -4.41 12.52
C GLU A 165 10.76 -5.48 12.77
N MET A 166 10.14 -6.00 11.71
CA MET A 166 9.16 -7.07 11.80
C MET A 166 9.76 -8.44 12.10
N GLY A 167 11.09 -8.53 12.25
CA GLY A 167 11.78 -9.76 12.57
C GLY A 167 11.94 -10.73 11.41
N PHE A 168 11.79 -10.30 10.15
CA PHE A 168 11.94 -11.17 8.97
C PHE A 168 13.39 -11.46 8.58
N GLN A 169 14.35 -11.17 9.45
CA GLN A 169 15.76 -11.38 9.18
C GLN A 169 16.07 -12.83 8.81
N ALA A 170 15.54 -13.81 9.57
CA ALA A 170 15.79 -15.22 9.33
C ALA A 170 15.19 -15.70 7.99
N GLU A 171 13.98 -15.27 7.67
CA GLU A 171 13.29 -15.59 6.41
C GLU A 171 14.02 -14.98 5.21
N MET A 172 14.46 -13.72 5.29
CA MET A 172 15.24 -13.07 4.24
C MET A 172 16.58 -13.74 4.04
N GLN A 173 17.29 -14.09 5.13
CA GLN A 173 18.55 -14.82 5.07
C GLN A 173 18.40 -16.18 4.39
N LYS A 174 17.34 -16.94 4.75
CA LYS A 174 17.01 -18.22 4.12
C LYS A 174 16.78 -18.05 2.63
N LEU A 175 15.96 -17.06 2.26
CA LEU A 175 15.61 -16.76 0.86
C LEU A 175 16.87 -16.43 0.05
N ILE A 176 17.69 -15.49 0.50
CA ILE A 176 18.91 -15.05 -0.22
C ILE A 176 19.87 -16.23 -0.41
N LYS A 177 20.09 -17.05 0.62
CA LYS A 177 20.94 -18.25 0.53
C LYS A 177 20.42 -19.29 -0.45
N SER A 178 19.13 -19.33 -0.71
CA SER A 178 18.50 -20.30 -1.62
C SER A 178 18.56 -19.90 -3.10
N LEU A 179 19.08 -18.71 -3.45
CA LEU A 179 19.13 -18.15 -4.79
C LEU A 179 20.54 -18.23 -5.40
N PRO A 180 20.92 -19.34 -6.06
CA PRO A 180 22.28 -19.52 -6.58
C PRO A 180 22.61 -18.59 -7.76
N GLY A 181 21.59 -18.15 -8.50
CA GLY A 181 21.74 -17.28 -9.66
C GLY A 181 21.65 -15.77 -9.37
N LEU A 182 21.58 -15.38 -8.08
CA LEU A 182 21.38 -14.00 -7.70
C LEU A 182 22.60 -13.13 -8.07
N GLN A 183 22.36 -12.20 -8.98
CA GLN A 183 23.39 -11.30 -9.49
C GLN A 183 23.37 -9.94 -8.82
N ARG A 184 22.16 -9.45 -8.47
CA ARG A 184 21.98 -8.07 -8.01
C ARG A 184 20.91 -7.91 -6.95
N ARG A 185 21.20 -7.05 -5.99
CA ARG A 185 20.28 -6.68 -4.91
C ARG A 185 19.97 -5.19 -4.99
N ILE A 186 18.72 -4.83 -4.78
CA ILE A 186 18.24 -3.45 -4.71
C ILE A 186 17.49 -3.32 -3.39
N LEU A 187 18.05 -2.56 -2.47
CA LEU A 187 17.45 -2.31 -1.16
C LEU A 187 16.83 -0.94 -1.14
N LEU A 188 15.60 -0.84 -0.66
CA LEU A 188 14.91 0.44 -0.48
C LEU A 188 14.53 0.61 0.98
N SER A 189 14.86 1.76 1.56
CA SER A 189 14.55 2.10 2.94
C SER A 189 14.00 3.52 3.04
N ALA A 190 13.16 3.76 4.04
CA ALA A 190 12.66 5.08 4.37
C ALA A 190 13.46 5.74 5.49
N THR A 191 14.32 5.00 6.16
CA THR A 191 15.20 5.46 7.24
C THR A 191 16.64 5.15 6.91
N ASN A 192 17.55 5.85 7.56
CA ASN A 192 18.97 5.57 7.44
C ASN A 192 19.29 4.20 8.05
N LEU A 193 20.05 3.42 7.32
CA LEU A 193 20.49 2.10 7.77
C LEU A 193 21.90 2.25 8.33
N GLU A 194 22.04 2.27 9.65
CA GLU A 194 23.36 2.34 10.30
C GLU A 194 24.31 1.26 9.78
N GLN A 195 23.82 0.05 9.61
CA GLN A 195 24.53 -1.07 9.02
C GLN A 195 23.59 -2.02 8.27
N ILE A 196 23.96 -2.37 7.05
CA ILE A 196 23.29 -3.44 6.32
C ILE A 196 23.79 -4.78 6.89
N PRO A 197 22.87 -5.66 7.38
CA PRO A 197 23.26 -6.95 7.96
C PRO A 197 24.04 -7.82 6.97
N GLN A 198 25.07 -8.50 7.47
CA GLN A 198 25.98 -9.33 6.65
C GLN A 198 25.26 -10.42 5.83
N PHE A 199 24.08 -10.89 6.28
CA PHE A 199 23.35 -11.93 5.56
C PHE A 199 22.85 -11.48 4.18
N VAL A 200 22.69 -10.17 3.96
CA VAL A 200 22.29 -9.63 2.66
C VAL A 200 23.38 -9.84 1.62
N ASN A 201 24.63 -9.96 2.05
CA ASN A 201 25.80 -10.22 1.22
C ASN A 201 25.92 -9.24 0.05
N MET A 202 25.90 -7.94 0.37
CA MET A 202 26.03 -6.87 -0.60
C MET A 202 27.37 -6.90 -1.33
N SER A 203 27.32 -6.58 -2.62
CA SER A 203 28.53 -6.40 -3.44
C SER A 203 29.37 -5.22 -2.93
N LYS A 204 30.69 -5.36 -2.92
CA LYS A 204 31.62 -4.26 -2.61
C LYS A 204 31.54 -3.07 -3.58
N LYS A 205 30.93 -3.26 -4.76
CA LYS A 205 30.69 -2.23 -5.79
C LYS A 205 29.29 -1.63 -5.69
N GLY A 206 28.62 -1.73 -4.56
CA GLY A 206 27.29 -1.20 -4.35
C GLY A 206 27.26 0.34 -4.46
N THR A 207 26.15 0.88 -4.98
CA THR A 207 25.87 2.32 -5.03
C THR A 207 24.88 2.68 -3.96
N LEU A 208 25.19 3.66 -3.13
CA LEU A 208 24.26 4.29 -2.20
C LEU A 208 23.68 5.55 -2.85
N ILE A 209 22.37 5.65 -2.87
CA ILE A 209 21.61 6.83 -3.32
C ILE A 209 20.83 7.31 -2.11
N ASP A 210 21.15 8.48 -1.60
CA ASP A 210 20.54 9.06 -0.42
C ASP A 210 19.71 10.29 -0.78
N PHE A 211 18.41 10.19 -0.58
CA PHE A 211 17.42 11.23 -0.72
C PHE A 211 16.60 11.40 0.56
N LEU A 212 17.18 10.97 1.69
CA LEU A 212 16.58 11.35 2.97
C LEU A 212 16.74 12.85 3.14
N PRO A 213 15.71 13.57 3.60
CA PRO A 213 15.82 14.98 3.87
C PRO A 213 16.83 15.19 5.01
N ASP A 214 17.59 16.24 4.92
CA ASP A 214 18.26 16.80 6.09
C ASP A 214 17.18 17.16 7.13
N ASP A 215 17.43 16.92 8.41
CA ASP A 215 16.44 16.96 9.50
C ASP A 215 15.57 18.25 9.53
N GLU A 216 16.07 19.35 8.98
CA GLU A 216 15.37 20.64 8.89
C GLU A 216 14.18 20.66 7.90
N GLN A 217 14.20 19.88 6.81
CA GLN A 217 13.18 19.99 5.74
C GLN A 217 11.86 19.24 6.02
N THR A 218 11.88 18.26 6.91
CA THR A 218 10.66 17.48 7.23
C THR A 218 9.77 18.25 8.21
N SER A 219 10.35 19.07 9.07
CA SER A 219 9.64 19.87 10.08
C SER A 219 8.78 21.00 9.47
N GLU A 220 9.16 21.57 8.34
CA GLU A 220 8.44 22.69 7.73
C GLU A 220 7.09 22.33 7.09
N ARG A 221 6.82 21.04 6.81
CA ARG A 221 5.62 20.60 6.09
C ARG A 221 4.52 20.04 6.97
N ILE A 222 4.86 19.69 8.22
CA ILE A 222 3.93 19.07 9.15
C ILE A 222 3.80 19.95 10.37
N THR A 223 2.61 20.48 10.61
CA THR A 223 2.32 21.20 11.86
C THR A 223 1.99 20.20 12.95
N LEU A 224 2.71 20.31 14.06
CA LEU A 224 2.57 19.41 15.21
C LEU A 224 1.67 20.07 16.26
N TYR A 225 0.74 19.27 16.78
CA TYR A 225 -0.21 19.72 17.79
C TYR A 225 -0.26 18.76 18.97
N GLU A 226 -0.31 19.29 20.18
CA GLU A 226 -0.71 18.54 21.36
C GLU A 226 -2.16 18.83 21.73
N VAL A 227 -2.86 17.79 22.15
CA VAL A 227 -4.28 17.83 22.53
C VAL A 227 -4.42 17.21 23.90
N HIS A 228 -4.75 18.00 24.91
CA HIS A 228 -4.86 17.51 26.27
C HIS A 228 -6.18 16.79 26.52
N SER A 229 -6.09 15.55 27.03
CA SER A 229 -7.24 14.76 27.48
C SER A 229 -7.35 14.84 29.01
N PRO A 230 -8.49 15.28 29.56
CA PRO A 230 -8.69 15.34 31.01
C PRO A 230 -8.78 13.95 31.64
N LEU A 231 -9.10 12.94 30.84
CA LEU A 231 -9.25 11.56 31.29
C LEU A 231 -8.15 10.68 30.66
N LYS A 232 -7.77 9.63 31.39
CA LYS A 232 -6.86 8.61 30.88
C LYS A 232 -7.43 7.89 29.66
N ASP A 233 -8.76 7.75 29.61
CA ASP A 233 -9.48 7.30 28.43
C ASP A 233 -9.73 8.49 27.49
N LYS A 234 -9.08 8.51 26.36
CA LYS A 234 -9.02 9.63 25.42
C LYS A 234 -10.17 9.64 24.39
N LEU A 235 -11.19 8.78 24.54
CA LEU A 235 -12.27 8.60 23.55
C LEU A 235 -13.06 9.88 23.29
N GLU A 236 -13.47 10.59 24.36
CA GLU A 236 -14.23 11.82 24.19
C GLU A 236 -13.39 12.94 23.55
N THR A 237 -12.11 13.05 23.96
CA THR A 237 -11.16 14.01 23.34
C THR A 237 -10.97 13.71 21.85
N LEU A 238 -10.81 12.43 21.47
CA LEU A 238 -10.73 12.01 20.09
C LEU A 238 -11.99 12.36 19.30
N LYS A 239 -13.17 12.13 19.89
CA LYS A 239 -14.46 12.49 19.27
C LYS A 239 -14.54 14.00 18.99
N GLN A 240 -14.25 14.83 19.99
CA GLN A 240 -14.28 16.30 19.84
C GLN A 240 -13.28 16.78 18.78
N LEU A 241 -12.08 16.21 18.77
CA LEU A 241 -11.06 16.50 17.77
C LEU A 241 -11.55 16.16 16.35
N LEU A 242 -12.12 14.98 16.15
CA LEU A 242 -12.66 14.56 14.85
C LEU A 242 -13.87 15.39 14.41
N LEU A 243 -14.72 15.83 15.35
CA LEU A 243 -15.82 16.76 15.04
C LEU A 243 -15.31 18.11 14.54
N SER A 244 -14.19 18.62 15.10
CA SER A 244 -13.60 19.87 14.66
C SER A 244 -12.99 19.79 13.25
N PHE A 245 -12.67 18.61 12.77
CA PHE A 245 -12.11 18.40 11.43
C PHE A 245 -13.17 18.29 10.32
N GLY A 246 -14.40 18.10 10.66
CA GLY A 246 -15.50 17.96 9.68
C GLY A 246 -15.33 16.73 8.77
N ASP A 247 -15.29 16.95 7.47
CA ASP A 247 -15.13 15.88 6.47
C ASP A 247 -13.68 15.58 6.06
N SER A 248 -12.69 16.21 6.73
CA SER A 248 -11.26 15.99 6.49
C SER A 248 -10.83 14.55 6.76
N SER A 249 -9.93 14.05 5.92
CA SER A 249 -9.39 12.70 6.04
C SER A 249 -8.43 12.57 7.24
N SER A 250 -8.65 11.57 8.08
CA SER A 250 -7.89 11.38 9.31
C SER A 250 -7.47 9.92 9.49
N ILE A 251 -6.23 9.68 9.94
CA ILE A 251 -5.81 8.37 10.44
C ILE A 251 -5.60 8.46 11.95
N VAL A 252 -6.20 7.54 12.68
CA VAL A 252 -6.04 7.37 14.14
C VAL A 252 -5.14 6.17 14.38
N PHE A 253 -3.96 6.41 14.94
CA PHE A 253 -2.97 5.37 15.23
C PHE A 253 -3.06 4.86 16.66
N LEU A 254 -3.10 3.52 16.79
CA LEU A 254 -3.09 2.78 18.04
C LEU A 254 -2.08 1.62 17.97
N ASN A 255 -1.51 1.23 19.11
CA ASN A 255 -0.49 0.21 19.18
C ASN A 255 -1.07 -1.22 19.18
N TYR A 256 -2.32 -1.42 19.63
CA TYR A 256 -2.93 -2.74 19.87
C TYR A 256 -4.22 -2.93 19.07
N ARG A 257 -4.47 -4.16 18.60
CA ARG A 257 -5.66 -4.53 17.82
C ARG A 257 -6.96 -4.29 18.57
N GLU A 258 -7.00 -4.73 19.82
CA GLU A 258 -8.17 -4.59 20.70
C GLU A 258 -8.53 -3.11 20.92
N SER A 259 -7.50 -2.25 20.99
CA SER A 259 -7.71 -0.80 21.09
C SER A 259 -8.28 -0.21 19.78
N VAL A 260 -7.81 -0.71 18.61
CA VAL A 260 -8.35 -0.30 17.31
C VAL A 260 -9.83 -0.66 17.21
N GLU A 261 -10.20 -1.89 17.55
CA GLU A 261 -11.60 -2.35 17.53
C GLU A 261 -12.47 -1.53 18.48
N ARG A 262 -12.00 -1.30 19.72
CA ARG A 262 -12.70 -0.51 20.73
C ARG A 262 -12.94 0.93 20.27
N VAL A 263 -11.91 1.62 19.80
CA VAL A 263 -12.01 3.00 19.31
C VAL A 263 -12.90 3.08 18.08
N ASN A 264 -12.75 2.14 17.15
CA ASN A 264 -13.59 2.08 15.96
C ASN A 264 -15.07 1.91 16.32
N ASN A 265 -15.41 0.98 17.22
CA ASN A 265 -16.78 0.74 17.64
C ASN A 265 -17.38 1.97 18.32
N TYR A 266 -16.63 2.60 19.23
CA TYR A 266 -17.04 3.85 19.85
C TYR A 266 -17.35 4.94 18.80
N LEU A 267 -16.47 5.18 17.85
CA LEU A 267 -16.68 6.18 16.82
C LEU A 267 -17.89 5.87 15.92
N VAL A 268 -18.12 4.59 15.59
CA VAL A 268 -19.32 4.16 14.84
C VAL A 268 -20.59 4.42 15.63
N GLU A 269 -20.60 4.14 16.95
CA GLU A 269 -21.73 4.44 17.84
C GLU A 269 -22.01 5.94 17.95
N GLN A 270 -20.96 6.77 17.88
CA GLN A 270 -21.06 8.23 17.80
C GLN A 270 -21.47 8.76 16.42
N GLY A 271 -21.69 7.90 15.43
CA GLY A 271 -22.16 8.27 14.08
C GLY A 271 -21.07 8.56 13.05
N PHE A 272 -19.78 8.39 13.38
CA PHE A 272 -18.70 8.54 12.41
C PHE A 272 -18.72 7.42 11.36
N THR A 273 -18.30 7.75 10.15
CA THR A 273 -18.07 6.76 9.10
C THR A 273 -16.60 6.38 9.08
N THR A 274 -16.28 5.25 9.69
CA THR A 274 -14.91 4.79 9.91
C THR A 274 -14.54 3.59 9.04
N SER A 275 -13.25 3.35 8.88
CA SER A 275 -12.65 2.10 8.41
C SER A 275 -11.72 1.56 9.49
N CYS A 276 -11.94 0.33 9.93
CA CYS A 276 -11.10 -0.38 10.90
C CYS A 276 -10.02 -1.17 10.12
N PHE A 277 -8.74 -1.05 10.53
CA PHE A 277 -7.67 -1.72 9.83
C PHE A 277 -6.55 -2.21 10.77
N HIS A 278 -6.43 -3.53 10.91
CA HIS A 278 -5.39 -4.17 11.72
C HIS A 278 -5.07 -5.59 11.22
N GLY A 279 -3.97 -6.16 11.70
CA GLY A 279 -3.47 -7.46 11.28
C GLY A 279 -4.37 -8.67 11.59
N GLY A 280 -5.34 -8.53 12.48
CA GLY A 280 -6.31 -9.57 12.85
C GLY A 280 -7.46 -9.75 11.86
N LEU A 281 -7.69 -8.78 10.96
CA LEU A 281 -8.75 -8.84 9.96
C LEU A 281 -8.42 -9.85 8.85
N GLU A 282 -9.46 -10.48 8.29
CA GLU A 282 -9.33 -11.25 7.06
C GLU A 282 -8.90 -10.38 5.89
N GLN A 283 -8.20 -10.96 4.90
CA GLN A 283 -7.67 -10.21 3.76
C GLN A 283 -8.77 -9.42 3.00
N LYS A 284 -9.94 -10.01 2.83
CA LYS A 284 -11.08 -9.36 2.16
C LYS A 284 -11.57 -8.12 2.94
N GLU A 285 -11.59 -8.19 4.25
CA GLU A 285 -11.99 -7.09 5.12
C GLU A 285 -10.95 -5.96 5.09
N ARG A 286 -9.66 -6.32 5.10
CA ARG A 286 -8.54 -5.37 4.96
C ARG A 286 -8.63 -4.61 3.63
N GLU A 287 -8.83 -5.34 2.52
CA GLU A 287 -8.99 -4.73 1.19
C GLU A 287 -10.21 -3.80 1.13
N ALA A 288 -11.34 -4.20 1.73
CA ALA A 288 -12.54 -3.38 1.79
C ALA A 288 -12.33 -2.10 2.63
N ALA A 289 -11.68 -2.22 3.79
CA ALA A 289 -11.43 -1.08 4.68
C ALA A 289 -10.56 -0.03 4.00
N LEU A 290 -9.45 -0.45 3.38
CA LEU A 290 -8.56 0.43 2.63
C LEU A 290 -9.24 1.06 1.42
N TYR A 291 -10.00 0.28 0.69
CA TYR A 291 -10.72 0.78 -0.48
C TYR A 291 -11.73 1.87 -0.07
N ARG A 292 -12.49 1.66 1.00
CA ARG A 292 -13.46 2.65 1.52
C ARG A 292 -12.79 3.95 1.96
N PHE A 293 -11.66 3.87 2.65
CA PHE A 293 -10.92 5.04 3.07
C PHE A 293 -10.28 5.76 1.88
N SER A 294 -9.59 5.05 1.00
CA SER A 294 -8.89 5.63 -0.15
C SER A 294 -9.80 6.23 -1.23
N ASN A 295 -11.09 5.88 -1.26
CA ASN A 295 -12.06 6.44 -2.21
C ASN A 295 -12.97 7.51 -1.60
N GLY A 296 -12.73 7.92 -0.34
CA GLY A 296 -13.51 8.93 0.35
C GLY A 296 -14.89 8.45 0.84
N SER A 297 -15.11 7.13 0.97
CA SER A 297 -16.34 6.56 1.56
C SER A 297 -16.28 6.44 3.08
N ALA A 298 -15.11 6.62 3.68
CA ALA A 298 -14.87 6.78 5.10
C ALA A 298 -13.89 7.94 5.31
N ASN A 299 -14.15 8.80 6.30
CA ASN A 299 -13.29 9.94 6.60
C ASN A 299 -12.22 9.59 7.63
N VAL A 300 -12.43 8.54 8.42
CA VAL A 300 -11.54 8.14 9.50
C VAL A 300 -11.07 6.71 9.29
N LEU A 301 -9.76 6.51 9.28
CA LEU A 301 -9.13 5.20 9.35
C LEU A 301 -8.59 4.98 10.76
N VAL A 302 -9.06 3.95 11.47
CA VAL A 302 -8.53 3.54 12.77
C VAL A 302 -7.63 2.34 12.57
N SER A 303 -6.32 2.49 12.86
CA SER A 303 -5.32 1.50 12.44
C SER A 303 -4.20 1.29 13.44
N THR A 304 -3.57 0.10 13.38
CA THR A 304 -2.26 -0.12 13.99
C THR A 304 -1.14 0.27 13.01
N ASP A 305 0.05 0.60 13.52
CA ASP A 305 1.23 0.94 12.71
C ASP A 305 1.56 -0.14 11.68
N LEU A 306 1.60 -1.38 12.11
CA LEU A 306 1.95 -2.52 11.28
C LEU A 306 1.03 -2.71 10.09
N ALA A 307 -0.25 -2.39 10.28
CA ALA A 307 -1.25 -2.57 9.25
C ALA A 307 -1.24 -1.45 8.21
N SER A 308 -0.93 -0.22 8.61
CA SER A 308 -0.96 0.97 7.74
C SER A 308 0.34 1.21 6.97
N ARG A 309 1.41 0.47 7.28
CA ARG A 309 2.71 0.59 6.59
C ARG A 309 2.61 0.19 5.13
N GLY A 310 3.34 0.88 4.27
CA GLY A 310 3.38 0.61 2.83
C GLY A 310 2.10 0.96 2.07
N LEU A 311 1.08 1.51 2.73
CA LEU A 311 -0.17 1.87 2.07
C LEU A 311 -0.02 3.17 1.29
N ASP A 312 -0.36 3.13 0.02
CA ASP A 312 -0.55 4.33 -0.79
C ASP A 312 -1.97 4.85 -0.62
N ILE A 313 -2.15 5.68 0.41
CA ILE A 313 -3.39 6.38 0.67
C ILE A 313 -3.12 7.85 0.37
N PRO A 314 -3.70 8.41 -0.69
CA PRO A 314 -3.46 9.79 -1.06
C PRO A 314 -4.17 10.76 -0.12
N ASN A 315 -3.57 11.95 0.05
CA ASN A 315 -4.20 13.15 0.63
C ASN A 315 -4.77 12.96 2.05
N ILE A 316 -3.97 12.44 2.97
CA ILE A 316 -4.35 12.41 4.39
C ILE A 316 -4.01 13.78 5.00
N GLU A 317 -5.02 14.42 5.54
CA GLU A 317 -4.89 15.76 6.13
C GLU A 317 -4.45 15.70 7.59
N ASN A 318 -4.91 14.68 8.34
CA ASN A 318 -4.69 14.61 9.78
C ASN A 318 -4.15 13.23 10.20
N ILE A 319 -3.06 13.25 10.93
CA ILE A 319 -2.52 12.09 11.64
C ILE A 319 -2.80 12.29 13.13
N ILE A 320 -3.40 11.31 13.77
CA ILE A 320 -3.76 11.36 15.19
C ILE A 320 -3.06 10.23 15.92
N HIS A 321 -2.19 10.58 16.85
CA HIS A 321 -1.55 9.64 17.75
C HIS A 321 -2.42 9.46 19.01
N TYR A 322 -3.39 8.54 18.94
CA TYR A 322 -4.18 8.14 20.10
C TYR A 322 -3.33 7.39 21.13
N HIS A 323 -2.49 6.45 20.66
CA HIS A 323 -1.35 5.95 21.40
C HIS A 323 -0.08 6.57 20.80
N LEU A 324 0.82 7.00 21.65
CA LEU A 324 2.11 7.53 21.23
C LEU A 324 2.90 6.46 20.45
N PRO A 325 3.67 6.84 19.45
CA PRO A 325 4.55 5.92 18.75
C PRO A 325 5.61 5.38 19.70
N GLU A 326 5.95 4.08 19.55
CA GLU A 326 6.90 3.40 20.45
C GLU A 326 8.38 3.62 20.05
N SER A 327 8.61 4.18 18.87
CA SER A 327 9.94 4.49 18.32
C SER A 327 9.89 5.67 17.36
N GLU A 328 11.04 6.28 17.13
CA GLU A 328 11.24 7.33 16.14
C GLU A 328 10.84 6.86 14.74
N ASP A 329 11.29 5.69 14.31
CA ASP A 329 10.87 5.08 13.05
C ASP A 329 9.36 4.92 12.96
N GLY A 330 8.70 4.47 14.04
CA GLY A 330 7.25 4.41 14.13
C GLY A 330 6.60 5.76 13.88
N TYR A 331 7.14 6.81 14.46
CA TYR A 331 6.70 8.20 14.25
C TYR A 331 6.87 8.63 12.80
N ILE A 332 8.07 8.51 12.22
CA ILE A 332 8.37 8.89 10.84
C ILE A 332 7.42 8.19 9.86
N HIS A 333 7.13 6.92 10.07
CA HIS A 333 6.18 6.18 9.21
C HIS A 333 4.72 6.60 9.37
N ARG A 334 4.30 7.03 10.56
CA ARG A 334 2.96 7.57 10.76
C ARG A 334 2.81 8.90 10.04
N VAL A 335 3.73 9.84 10.26
CA VAL A 335 3.68 11.16 9.64
C VAL A 335 3.94 11.14 8.14
N GLY A 336 4.71 10.20 7.65
CA GLY A 336 4.90 9.95 6.22
C GLY A 336 3.62 9.52 5.45
N ARG A 337 2.46 9.44 6.11
CA ARG A 337 1.14 9.27 5.47
C ARG A 337 0.51 10.60 5.07
N THR A 338 0.96 11.71 5.65
CA THR A 338 0.53 13.07 5.30
C THR A 338 1.66 13.86 4.62
N ALA A 339 1.41 15.09 4.24
CA ALA A 339 2.39 16.03 3.69
C ALA A 339 3.20 15.47 2.50
N ARG A 340 2.60 14.61 1.66
CA ARG A 340 3.23 14.08 0.45
C ARG A 340 3.35 15.19 -0.61
N TRP A 341 4.51 15.26 -1.26
CA TRP A 341 4.84 16.24 -2.30
C TRP A 341 4.76 17.68 -1.75
N ASP A 342 3.88 18.52 -2.28
CA ASP A 342 3.70 19.91 -1.87
C ASP A 342 2.54 20.13 -0.87
N ALA A 343 1.95 19.07 -0.33
CA ALA A 343 0.84 19.17 0.60
C ALA A 343 1.32 19.42 2.03
N LYS A 344 0.60 20.27 2.77
CA LYS A 344 0.79 20.47 4.22
C LYS A 344 -0.05 19.42 4.97
N GLY A 345 0.51 18.85 6.02
CA GLY A 345 -0.15 17.90 6.90
C GLY A 345 -0.21 18.38 8.35
N ARG A 346 -1.11 17.78 9.12
CA ARG A 346 -1.25 18.06 10.55
C ARG A 346 -1.09 16.78 11.35
N SER A 347 -0.33 16.84 12.43
CA SER A 347 -0.06 15.69 13.32
C SER A 347 -0.49 16.06 14.74
N PHE A 348 -1.36 15.25 15.35
CA PHE A 348 -1.98 15.52 16.65
C PHE A 348 -1.61 14.42 17.64
N PHE A 349 -1.06 14.83 18.80
CA PHE A 349 -0.76 13.93 19.92
C PHE A 349 -1.83 14.11 21.00
N ILE A 350 -2.68 13.10 21.21
CA ILE A 350 -3.64 13.15 22.32
C ILE A 350 -2.92 12.66 23.57
N LEU A 351 -2.76 13.57 24.54
CA LEU A 351 -2.00 13.34 25.77
C LEU A 351 -2.92 13.35 26.99
N ASN A 352 -2.81 12.38 27.88
CA ASN A 352 -3.34 12.47 29.23
C ASN A 352 -2.28 13.09 30.18
N ALA A 353 -2.67 13.38 31.41
CA ALA A 353 -1.80 14.05 32.39
C ALA A 353 -0.46 13.32 32.71
N SER A 354 -0.34 12.04 32.35
CA SER A 354 0.88 11.24 32.59
C SER A 354 1.71 10.99 31.34
N GLU A 355 1.28 11.46 30.18
CA GLU A 355 1.97 11.28 28.91
C GLU A 355 2.63 12.58 28.45
N HIS A 356 3.75 12.42 27.78
CA HIS A 356 4.51 13.50 27.16
C HIS A 356 4.87 13.11 25.74
N ILE A 357 5.03 14.11 24.86
CA ILE A 357 5.54 13.89 23.51
C ILE A 357 6.94 13.28 23.62
N PRO A 358 7.24 12.22 22.87
CA PRO A 358 8.56 11.59 22.88
C PRO A 358 9.67 12.55 22.45
N GLU A 359 10.86 12.44 23.06
CA GLU A 359 12.02 13.31 22.80
C GLU A 359 12.52 13.28 21.35
N TYR A 360 12.23 12.20 20.61
CA TYR A 360 12.60 12.09 19.20
C TYR A 360 11.63 12.83 18.25
N VAL A 361 10.59 13.46 18.77
CA VAL A 361 9.70 14.32 17.97
C VAL A 361 10.27 15.73 17.99
N GLU A 362 10.94 16.09 16.90
CA GLU A 362 11.54 17.40 16.72
C GLU A 362 10.54 18.38 16.10
N GLY A 363 10.68 19.67 16.46
CA GLY A 363 9.89 20.78 15.95
C GLY A 363 9.02 21.47 16.99
N ASP A 364 8.46 22.61 16.61
CA ASP A 364 7.57 23.39 17.45
C ASP A 364 6.19 22.72 17.52
N VAL A 365 5.74 22.40 18.73
CA VAL A 365 4.44 21.79 18.99
C VAL A 365 3.49 22.85 19.55
N GLU A 366 2.37 23.05 18.87
CA GLU A 366 1.34 24.00 19.28
C GLU A 366 0.27 23.29 20.11
N GLU A 367 -0.28 23.96 21.13
CA GLU A 367 -1.45 23.45 21.83
C GLU A 367 -2.70 23.59 20.93
N TYR A 368 -3.38 22.49 20.68
CA TYR A 368 -4.65 22.47 19.96
C TYR A 368 -5.83 22.26 20.93
N VAL A 369 -6.58 23.32 21.12
CA VAL A 369 -7.84 23.25 21.85
C VAL A 369 -8.95 22.95 20.84
N ALA A 370 -9.49 21.74 20.89
CA ALA A 370 -10.71 21.45 20.15
C ALA A 370 -11.81 22.33 20.75
N THR A 371 -12.00 23.53 20.19
CA THR A 371 -13.14 24.39 20.56
C THR A 371 -14.38 23.52 20.43
N GLU A 372 -15.29 23.62 21.43
CA GLU A 372 -16.59 22.93 21.35
C GLU A 372 -17.16 23.20 19.96
N SER A 373 -17.01 22.22 19.09
CA SER A 373 -17.44 22.32 17.71
C SER A 373 -18.92 22.63 17.74
N GLN A 374 -19.37 23.64 17.01
CA GLN A 374 -20.81 23.85 16.79
C GLN A 374 -21.45 22.64 16.09
N GLN A 375 -20.61 21.75 15.52
CA GLN A 375 -21.05 20.47 14.97
C GLN A 375 -21.13 19.41 16.06
N THR A 376 -22.35 19.09 16.45
CA THR A 376 -22.65 17.97 17.37
C THR A 376 -22.78 16.63 16.64
N VAL A 377 -22.80 16.63 15.30
CA VAL A 377 -22.98 15.44 14.47
C VAL A 377 -21.80 15.32 13.49
N PRO A 378 -21.21 14.13 13.40
CA PRO A 378 -20.13 13.87 12.45
C PRO A 378 -20.50 14.17 11.00
N ALA A 379 -19.58 14.78 10.25
CA ALA A 379 -19.76 14.98 8.82
C ALA A 379 -19.76 13.63 8.08
N LEU A 380 -20.73 13.46 7.21
CA LEU A 380 -20.80 12.25 6.37
C LEU A 380 -19.88 12.39 5.15
N PRO A 381 -19.15 11.33 4.77
CA PRO A 381 -18.38 11.32 3.54
C PRO A 381 -19.25 11.58 2.32
N LYS A 382 -18.73 12.35 1.34
CA LYS A 382 -19.42 12.66 0.06
C LYS A 382 -19.65 11.42 -0.79
N MET A 383 -18.77 10.42 -0.66
CA MET A 383 -18.86 9.17 -1.41
C MET A 383 -19.36 8.01 -0.53
N THR A 384 -19.81 6.95 -1.17
CA THR A 384 -20.11 5.67 -0.53
C THR A 384 -19.70 4.54 -1.46
N THR A 385 -19.31 3.39 -0.88
CA THR A 385 -18.89 2.22 -1.64
C THR A 385 -20.04 1.24 -1.82
N ILE A 386 -20.27 0.82 -3.06
CA ILE A 386 -21.14 -0.30 -3.39
C ILE A 386 -20.32 -1.53 -3.79
N TYR A 387 -20.82 -2.69 -3.41
CA TYR A 387 -20.33 -4.00 -3.82
C TYR A 387 -21.14 -4.49 -5.02
N ILE A 388 -20.46 -5.00 -6.04
CA ILE A 388 -21.05 -5.60 -7.23
C ILE A 388 -20.51 -7.02 -7.36
N GLY A 389 -21.38 -8.04 -7.31
CA GLY A 389 -21.02 -9.46 -7.22
C GLY A 389 -20.46 -10.05 -8.52
N LYS A 390 -19.78 -9.25 -9.36
CA LYS A 390 -19.15 -9.64 -10.62
C LYS A 390 -17.79 -9.00 -10.80
N GLY A 391 -16.83 -9.72 -11.42
CA GLY A 391 -15.46 -9.28 -11.56
C GLY A 391 -14.77 -9.74 -12.85
N LYS A 392 -13.42 -9.75 -12.84
CA LYS A 392 -12.59 -10.11 -14.01
C LYS A 392 -12.89 -11.51 -14.55
N LYS A 393 -13.18 -12.51 -13.69
CA LYS A 393 -13.55 -13.87 -14.11
C LYS A 393 -14.87 -13.92 -14.88
N ASP A 394 -15.75 -12.95 -14.65
CA ASP A 394 -16.98 -12.76 -15.43
C ASP A 394 -16.74 -11.90 -16.69
N LYS A 395 -15.48 -11.59 -17.04
CA LYS A 395 -15.07 -10.70 -18.14
C LYS A 395 -15.63 -9.27 -18.02
N ILE A 396 -15.77 -8.78 -16.78
CA ILE A 396 -16.20 -7.43 -16.48
C ILE A 396 -14.98 -6.51 -16.38
N SER A 397 -15.07 -5.37 -17.05
CA SER A 397 -14.08 -4.29 -17.03
C SER A 397 -14.60 -3.07 -16.27
N LYS A 398 -13.73 -2.09 -15.98
CA LYS A 398 -14.13 -0.81 -15.39
C LYS A 398 -15.17 -0.09 -16.26
N GLY A 399 -14.98 -0.09 -17.58
CA GLY A 399 -15.92 0.53 -18.53
C GLY A 399 -17.32 -0.09 -18.49
N ASP A 400 -17.41 -1.42 -18.30
CA ASP A 400 -18.71 -2.10 -18.15
C ASP A 400 -19.44 -1.66 -16.88
N ILE A 401 -18.70 -1.45 -15.78
CA ILE A 401 -19.26 -0.96 -14.52
C ILE A 401 -19.75 0.49 -14.67
N VAL A 402 -18.94 1.37 -15.27
CA VAL A 402 -19.36 2.75 -15.56
C VAL A 402 -20.63 2.74 -16.41
N GLY A 403 -20.63 1.99 -17.53
CA GLY A 403 -21.79 1.87 -18.41
C GLY A 403 -23.05 1.34 -17.69
N PHE A 404 -22.90 0.37 -16.81
CA PHE A 404 -23.98 -0.18 -15.99
C PHE A 404 -24.53 0.85 -15.01
N LEU A 405 -23.67 1.53 -14.26
CA LEU A 405 -24.08 2.54 -13.29
C LEU A 405 -24.73 3.76 -13.95
N CYS A 406 -24.27 4.15 -15.14
CA CYS A 406 -24.90 5.21 -15.90
C CYS A 406 -26.26 4.79 -16.46
N LYS A 407 -26.35 3.62 -17.11
CA LYS A 407 -27.58 3.19 -17.81
C LYS A 407 -28.66 2.67 -16.87
N ALA A 408 -28.29 1.75 -15.95
CA ALA A 408 -29.21 1.12 -15.02
C ALA A 408 -29.32 1.88 -13.69
N GLY A 409 -28.21 2.46 -13.21
CA GLY A 409 -28.17 3.19 -11.94
C GLY A 409 -28.57 4.68 -12.05
N GLY A 410 -28.72 5.21 -13.26
CA GLY A 410 -29.10 6.61 -13.50
C GLY A 410 -28.04 7.63 -13.06
N LEU A 411 -26.75 7.25 -13.07
CA LEU A 411 -25.64 8.13 -12.70
C LEU A 411 -25.02 8.80 -13.91
N THR A 412 -24.39 9.94 -13.69
CA THR A 412 -23.44 10.56 -14.63
C THR A 412 -22.02 10.21 -14.22
N ALA A 413 -21.06 10.32 -15.13
CA ALA A 413 -19.67 9.90 -14.89
C ALA A 413 -19.02 10.63 -13.70
N ASP A 414 -19.35 11.89 -13.46
CA ASP A 414 -18.88 12.71 -12.33
C ASP A 414 -19.44 12.26 -10.96
N MET A 415 -20.49 11.46 -10.97
CA MET A 415 -21.07 10.85 -9.75
C MET A 415 -20.39 9.51 -9.38
N ILE A 416 -19.54 8.99 -10.25
CA ILE A 416 -18.83 7.73 -10.08
C ILE A 416 -17.36 8.02 -9.78
N GLY A 417 -16.89 7.58 -8.63
CA GLY A 417 -15.49 7.69 -8.22
C GLY A 417 -14.67 6.46 -8.61
N ARG A 418 -13.71 6.11 -7.77
CA ARG A 418 -12.82 4.97 -7.99
C ARG A 418 -13.59 3.67 -8.16
N ILE A 419 -13.20 2.88 -9.18
CA ILE A 419 -13.72 1.53 -9.42
C ILE A 419 -12.55 0.55 -9.34
N ASP A 420 -12.72 -0.51 -8.56
CA ASP A 420 -11.73 -1.58 -8.39
C ASP A 420 -12.35 -2.94 -8.73
N VAL A 421 -12.03 -3.44 -9.92
CA VAL A 421 -12.52 -4.72 -10.42
C VAL A 421 -11.59 -5.84 -9.95
N LYS A 422 -12.07 -6.65 -8.99
CA LYS A 422 -11.39 -7.84 -8.49
C LYS A 422 -11.74 -9.07 -9.35
N ASP A 423 -11.21 -10.22 -9.00
CA ASP A 423 -11.45 -11.45 -9.75
C ASP A 423 -12.93 -11.83 -9.84
N ARG A 424 -13.65 -11.80 -8.72
CA ARG A 424 -15.04 -12.28 -8.61
C ARG A 424 -16.05 -11.19 -8.26
N TYR A 425 -15.61 -10.00 -7.92
CA TYR A 425 -16.47 -8.89 -7.51
C TYR A 425 -15.83 -7.55 -7.87
N THR A 426 -16.60 -6.49 -7.75
CA THR A 426 -16.14 -5.11 -7.97
C THR A 426 -16.59 -4.23 -6.82
N TYR A 427 -15.70 -3.35 -6.36
CA TYR A 427 -16.07 -2.20 -5.56
C TYR A 427 -16.15 -0.96 -6.45
N ALA A 428 -17.18 -0.15 -6.26
CA ALA A 428 -17.31 1.14 -6.91
C ALA A 428 -17.73 2.21 -5.92
N ALA A 429 -17.06 3.36 -5.95
CA ALA A 429 -17.45 4.53 -5.18
C ALA A 429 -18.48 5.33 -5.99
N ILE A 430 -19.55 5.77 -5.33
CA ILE A 430 -20.58 6.63 -5.91
C ILE A 430 -20.91 7.78 -4.97
N LYS A 431 -21.48 8.89 -5.46
CA LYS A 431 -22.00 9.94 -4.59
C LYS A 431 -23.01 9.38 -3.60
N ARG A 432 -22.81 9.64 -2.29
CA ARG A 432 -23.63 9.10 -1.20
C ARG A 432 -25.12 9.37 -1.36
N GLU A 433 -25.47 10.57 -1.82
CA GLU A 433 -26.87 10.97 -2.08
C GLU A 433 -27.58 10.08 -3.09
N LYS A 434 -26.85 9.40 -3.97
CA LYS A 434 -27.37 8.52 -5.03
C LYS A 434 -27.48 7.05 -4.63
N LEU A 435 -26.99 6.67 -3.42
CA LEU A 435 -26.97 5.27 -2.98
C LEU A 435 -28.34 4.59 -3.06
N LYS A 436 -29.37 5.20 -2.47
CA LYS A 436 -30.74 4.64 -2.47
C LYS A 436 -31.28 4.44 -3.89
N GLN A 437 -31.08 5.44 -4.75
CA GLN A 437 -31.48 5.39 -6.17
C GLN A 437 -30.79 4.23 -6.89
N VAL A 438 -29.46 4.12 -6.75
CA VAL A 438 -28.67 3.07 -7.43
C VAL A 438 -29.10 1.68 -6.96
N LEU A 439 -29.22 1.44 -5.65
CA LEU A 439 -29.64 0.14 -5.12
C LEU A 439 -31.03 -0.27 -5.59
N GLN A 440 -31.95 0.69 -5.73
CA GLN A 440 -33.31 0.43 -6.20
C GLN A 440 -33.33 0.15 -7.72
N GLN A 441 -32.67 0.98 -8.50
CA GLN A 441 -32.71 0.89 -9.98
C GLN A 441 -31.88 -0.28 -10.52
N THR A 442 -30.80 -0.67 -9.86
CA THR A 442 -29.95 -1.80 -10.31
C THR A 442 -30.46 -3.16 -9.84
N ARG A 443 -31.55 -3.21 -9.07
CA ARG A 443 -32.09 -4.45 -8.54
C ARG A 443 -32.60 -5.37 -9.64
N GLY A 444 -31.93 -6.51 -9.80
CA GLY A 444 -32.27 -7.52 -10.84
C GLY A 444 -31.72 -7.23 -12.23
N GLU A 445 -31.02 -6.10 -12.40
CA GLU A 445 -30.39 -5.73 -13.66
C GLU A 445 -29.16 -6.60 -13.99
N LYS A 446 -28.76 -6.56 -15.27
CA LYS A 446 -27.67 -7.38 -15.81
C LYS A 446 -26.52 -6.54 -16.29
N ILE A 447 -25.28 -6.96 -16.02
CA ILE A 447 -24.07 -6.42 -16.65
C ILE A 447 -23.65 -7.39 -17.75
N LYS A 448 -23.55 -6.94 -18.99
CA LYS A 448 -23.24 -7.82 -20.15
C LYS A 448 -24.12 -9.07 -20.23
N GLY A 449 -25.40 -8.95 -19.92
CA GLY A 449 -26.32 -10.10 -19.92
C GLY A 449 -26.24 -11.01 -18.69
N ILE A 450 -25.29 -10.76 -17.76
CA ILE A 450 -25.10 -11.57 -16.56
C ILE A 450 -25.80 -10.91 -15.38
N LYS A 451 -26.71 -11.63 -14.71
CA LYS A 451 -27.38 -11.17 -13.48
C LYS A 451 -26.36 -10.88 -12.38
N THR A 452 -26.48 -9.73 -11.75
CA THR A 452 -25.57 -9.30 -10.70
C THR A 452 -26.31 -8.86 -9.45
N ILE A 453 -25.58 -8.81 -8.32
CA ILE A 453 -26.03 -8.27 -7.05
C ILE A 453 -25.31 -6.95 -6.84
N VAL A 454 -26.04 -5.91 -6.43
CA VAL A 454 -25.48 -4.61 -6.03
C VAL A 454 -25.94 -4.34 -4.61
N GLU A 455 -24.99 -4.13 -3.70
CA GLU A 455 -25.24 -3.96 -2.27
C GLU A 455 -24.43 -2.79 -1.69
N ASP A 456 -24.94 -2.18 -0.62
CA ASP A 456 -24.15 -1.23 0.16
C ASP A 456 -23.05 -1.97 0.93
N CYS A 457 -21.81 -1.62 0.68
CA CYS A 457 -20.66 -2.23 1.36
C CYS A 457 -20.69 -2.00 2.90
N ASN A 458 -21.34 -0.94 3.37
CA ASN A 458 -21.48 -0.67 4.80
C ASN A 458 -22.52 -1.57 5.47
N ALA A 459 -23.58 -2.00 4.77
CA ALA A 459 -24.60 -2.88 5.30
C ALA A 459 -24.09 -4.30 5.47
N THR A 460 -23.25 -4.77 4.56
CA THR A 460 -22.70 -6.14 4.55
C THR A 460 -21.75 -6.40 5.74
N LEU A 461 -21.16 -5.36 6.31
CA LEU A 461 -20.27 -5.46 7.49
C LEU A 461 -21.05 -5.45 8.80
N ARG A 462 -22.26 -4.85 8.85
CA ARG A 462 -23.11 -4.80 10.06
C ARG A 462 -23.85 -6.10 10.37
N THR A 463 -24.02 -6.99 9.39
CA THR A 463 -24.78 -8.25 9.55
C THR A 463 -23.94 -9.44 9.99
N LYS A 464 -22.63 -9.24 10.27
CA LYS A 464 -21.72 -10.30 10.73
C LYS A 464 -21.12 -10.02 12.13
N GLY A 465 -21.66 -9.03 12.86
CA GLY A 465 -21.31 -8.72 14.24
C GLY A 465 -22.32 -9.27 15.22
#